data_432e0b7ce276ff0c4f9fb3a720d3e4cb
#
_entry.id   432e0b7ce276ff0c4f9fb3a720d3e4cb
#
_cell.length_a   1.000
_cell.length_b   1.000
_cell.length_c   1.000
_cell.angle_alpha   90.00
_cell.angle_beta   90.00
_cell.angle_gamma   90.00
#
_symmetry.space_group_name_H-M   'P 1'
#
loop_
_entity.id
_entity.type
_entity.pdbx_description
1 polymer ?
#
loop_
_entity_poly.entity_id
_entity_poly.type
_entity_poly.pdbx_seq_one_letter_code
_entity_poly.pdbx_strand_id
1 'polypeptide(L)'
;MSTILTDMTTSRIIDAIEANLSAYYLPYGTLPGGIVHTEPDVTWFVSGIPEPWFNGVVGAKLVHAPQQHAAAILADLTAHNFPFLWHIGPTATRGNLDMLLHDQGLRPFADEPCMALNLQEMPELPAPPAGFVAAPVHDAEALTRWTDVWMATVPEPTRQHCRAVYARLGVSATAPWRYYLGLFDGVPVVTAKLFYAQGVVSVQHVMTLPTARRRGIGAALVSQALQQARLRGYRLAVLTATPDSYALYRRLGFRDYGRWVSYIWRPSRDAVELRQTAFTTD
;
A
#
# COMPACT_ATOMS: atom_id res chain seq x y z
N MET A 1 -0.62 -14.69 -14.99
CA MET A 1 -0.33 -14.78 -13.52
C MET A 1 1.17 -14.94 -13.35
N SER A 2 1.80 -14.20 -12.47
CA SER A 2 3.23 -14.36 -12.18
C SER A 2 3.47 -15.74 -11.57
N THR A 3 4.62 -16.38 -11.90
CA THR A 3 5.01 -17.66 -11.28
C THR A 3 5.17 -17.46 -9.77
N ILE A 4 4.59 -18.37 -8.98
CA ILE A 4 4.70 -18.32 -7.52
C ILE A 4 6.16 -18.48 -7.10
N LEU A 5 6.61 -17.60 -6.18
CA LEU A 5 7.96 -17.64 -5.63
C LEU A 5 8.13 -18.90 -4.77
N THR A 6 9.17 -19.68 -5.09
CA THR A 6 9.53 -20.90 -4.36
C THR A 6 10.89 -20.83 -3.68
N ASP A 7 11.77 -19.96 -4.19
CA ASP A 7 13.09 -19.71 -3.62
C ASP A 7 12.96 -18.72 -2.43
N MET A 8 13.23 -19.22 -1.23
CA MET A 8 13.12 -18.48 0.04
C MET A 8 14.47 -17.97 0.54
N THR A 9 15.47 -17.82 -0.33
CA THR A 9 16.71 -17.14 0.05
C THR A 9 16.46 -15.68 0.39
N THR A 10 17.23 -15.12 1.30
CA THR A 10 17.05 -13.74 1.80
C THR A 10 17.03 -12.73 0.65
N SER A 11 17.94 -12.85 -0.33
CA SER A 11 17.97 -11.94 -1.47
C SER A 11 16.70 -12.01 -2.30
N ARG A 12 16.19 -13.21 -2.59
CA ARG A 12 14.96 -13.40 -3.37
C ARG A 12 13.72 -12.88 -2.64
N ILE A 13 13.70 -13.02 -1.30
CA ILE A 13 12.63 -12.45 -0.47
C ILE A 13 12.67 -10.91 -0.56
N ILE A 14 13.84 -10.29 -0.43
CA ILE A 14 14.01 -8.83 -0.52
C ILE A 14 13.59 -8.31 -1.90
N ASP A 15 14.03 -8.96 -2.97
CA ASP A 15 13.63 -8.61 -4.34
C ASP A 15 12.11 -8.71 -4.53
N ALA A 16 11.51 -9.78 -4.02
CA ALA A 16 10.06 -10.00 -4.13
C ALA A 16 9.24 -8.99 -3.32
N ILE A 17 9.71 -8.58 -2.14
CA ILE A 17 9.11 -7.51 -1.34
C ILE A 17 9.06 -6.24 -2.16
N GLU A 18 10.21 -5.79 -2.69
CA GLU A 18 10.30 -4.54 -3.44
C GLU A 18 9.44 -4.59 -4.71
N ALA A 19 9.54 -5.67 -5.47
CA ALA A 19 8.79 -5.82 -6.70
C ALA A 19 7.26 -5.85 -6.46
N ASN A 20 6.78 -6.55 -5.42
CA ASN A 20 5.36 -6.59 -5.09
C ASN A 20 4.85 -5.25 -4.58
N LEU A 21 5.58 -4.60 -3.64
CA LEU A 21 5.17 -3.31 -3.09
C LEU A 21 5.20 -2.21 -4.17
N SER A 22 6.19 -2.23 -5.08
CA SER A 22 6.19 -1.30 -6.22
C SER A 22 4.99 -1.55 -7.14
N ALA A 23 4.70 -2.80 -7.50
CA ALA A 23 3.56 -3.16 -8.34
C ALA A 23 2.21 -2.79 -7.70
N TYR A 24 2.13 -2.73 -6.37
CA TYR A 24 0.91 -2.37 -5.63
C TYR A 24 0.39 -0.96 -5.97
N TYR A 25 1.27 -0.02 -6.28
CA TYR A 25 0.91 1.38 -6.56
C TYR A 25 0.48 1.61 -8.00
N LEU A 26 0.93 0.79 -8.95
CA LEU A 26 0.71 1.02 -10.39
C LEU A 26 -0.77 1.10 -10.81
N PRO A 27 -1.70 0.34 -10.24
CA PRO A 27 -3.12 0.46 -10.55
C PRO A 27 -3.71 1.86 -10.35
N TYR A 28 -3.12 2.69 -9.47
CA TYR A 28 -3.61 4.05 -9.27
C TYR A 28 -3.33 4.94 -10.49
N GLY A 29 -2.15 4.79 -11.12
CA GLY A 29 -1.82 5.51 -12.35
C GLY A 29 -2.59 5.04 -13.59
N THR A 30 -3.29 3.89 -13.54
CA THR A 30 -4.15 3.39 -14.63
C THR A 30 -5.61 3.81 -14.49
N LEU A 31 -5.97 4.57 -13.46
CA LEU A 31 -7.30 5.15 -13.32
C LEU A 31 -7.58 6.16 -14.45
N PRO A 32 -8.85 6.42 -14.80
CA PRO A 32 -9.19 7.43 -15.80
C PRO A 32 -8.55 8.78 -15.50
N GLY A 33 -7.77 9.30 -16.45
CA GLY A 33 -6.96 10.51 -16.28
C GLY A 33 -5.61 10.30 -15.62
N GLY A 34 -5.27 9.07 -15.24
CA GLY A 34 -3.96 8.73 -14.68
C GLY A 34 -2.89 8.52 -15.77
N ILE A 35 -1.64 8.61 -15.37
CA ILE A 35 -0.45 8.45 -16.20
C ILE A 35 0.52 7.54 -15.47
N VAL A 36 1.18 6.63 -16.21
CA VAL A 36 2.28 5.80 -15.70
C VAL A 36 3.46 5.92 -16.64
N HIS A 37 4.60 6.30 -16.12
CA HIS A 37 5.89 6.28 -16.83
C HIS A 37 6.75 5.16 -16.26
N THR A 38 7.26 4.30 -17.13
CA THR A 38 8.11 3.17 -16.74
C THR A 38 9.41 3.21 -17.53
N GLU A 39 10.50 3.26 -16.79
CA GLU A 39 11.87 3.11 -17.28
C GLU A 39 12.52 1.86 -16.66
N PRO A 40 13.67 1.41 -17.16
CA PRO A 40 14.28 0.16 -16.69
C PRO A 40 14.59 0.12 -15.18
N ASP A 41 14.85 1.28 -14.57
CA ASP A 41 15.31 1.41 -13.18
C ASP A 41 14.44 2.31 -12.30
N VAL A 42 13.26 2.76 -12.82
CA VAL A 42 12.30 3.57 -12.05
C VAL A 42 10.92 3.56 -12.70
N THR A 43 9.87 3.68 -11.88
CA THR A 43 8.51 3.95 -12.36
C THR A 43 7.90 5.08 -11.55
N TRP A 44 7.23 6.03 -12.24
CA TRP A 44 6.45 7.06 -11.56
C TRP A 44 5.06 7.18 -12.17
N PHE A 45 4.12 7.65 -11.38
CA PHE A 45 2.71 7.67 -11.76
C PHE A 45 1.97 8.83 -11.12
N VAL A 46 0.95 9.31 -11.81
CA VAL A 46 0.01 10.33 -11.37
C VAL A 46 -1.40 9.82 -11.61
N SER A 47 -2.24 9.82 -10.60
CA SER A 47 -3.64 9.35 -10.70
C SER A 47 -4.64 10.46 -11.03
N GLY A 48 -4.23 11.73 -10.89
CA GLY A 48 -5.15 12.88 -10.92
C GLY A 48 -5.91 13.11 -9.62
N ILE A 49 -5.65 12.31 -8.57
CA ILE A 49 -6.29 12.42 -7.26
C ILE A 49 -5.37 13.23 -6.32
N PRO A 50 -5.87 14.24 -5.59
CA PRO A 50 -5.04 15.12 -4.77
C PRO A 50 -4.66 14.51 -3.41
N GLU A 51 -4.28 13.24 -3.43
CA GLU A 51 -3.84 12.49 -2.24
C GLU A 51 -2.48 11.84 -2.51
N PRO A 52 -1.52 11.97 -1.58
CA PRO A 52 -0.14 11.55 -1.83
C PRO A 52 0.00 10.03 -2.08
N TRP A 53 -0.89 9.21 -1.54
CA TRP A 53 -0.84 7.75 -1.72
C TRP A 53 -1.18 7.28 -3.13
N PHE A 54 -1.76 8.13 -3.95
CA PHE A 54 -2.20 7.79 -5.30
C PHE A 54 -1.28 8.36 -6.39
N ASN A 55 -0.19 9.02 -6.02
CA ASN A 55 0.80 9.57 -6.93
C ASN A 55 2.21 9.29 -6.39
N GLY A 56 3.16 8.99 -7.24
CA GLY A 56 4.51 8.80 -6.73
C GLY A 56 5.51 8.08 -7.61
N VAL A 57 6.63 7.77 -6.97
CA VAL A 57 7.78 7.07 -7.55
C VAL A 57 8.00 5.78 -6.80
N VAL A 58 8.23 4.69 -7.54
CA VAL A 58 8.51 3.35 -7.01
C VAL A 58 9.64 2.69 -7.80
N GLY A 59 10.36 1.76 -7.17
CA GLY A 59 11.41 0.95 -7.80
C GLY A 59 12.61 1.76 -8.27
N ALA A 60 12.84 2.96 -7.72
CA ALA A 60 13.91 3.84 -8.13
C ALA A 60 15.29 3.30 -7.70
N LYS A 61 16.09 2.84 -8.67
CA LYS A 61 17.49 2.43 -8.51
C LYS A 61 18.46 3.49 -9.02
N LEU A 62 18.04 4.27 -10.03
CA LEU A 62 18.73 5.44 -10.63
C LEU A 62 20.23 5.18 -10.84
N VAL A 63 20.55 4.17 -11.66
CA VAL A 63 21.91 3.69 -11.86
C VAL A 63 22.80 4.71 -12.61
N HIS A 64 22.19 5.47 -13.55
CA HIS A 64 22.90 6.43 -14.40
C HIS A 64 22.48 7.86 -14.09
N ALA A 65 23.47 8.73 -13.82
CA ALA A 65 23.28 10.16 -13.52
C ALA A 65 22.12 10.41 -12.51
N PRO A 66 22.16 9.80 -11.33
CA PRO A 66 21.00 9.72 -10.42
C PRO A 66 20.42 11.08 -10.05
N GLN A 67 21.26 12.12 -9.90
CA GLN A 67 20.82 13.48 -9.55
C GLN A 67 20.00 14.11 -10.69
N GLN A 68 20.49 14.00 -11.92
CA GLN A 68 19.81 14.58 -13.09
C GLN A 68 18.53 13.84 -13.39
N HIS A 69 18.56 12.50 -13.27
CA HIS A 69 17.40 11.65 -13.50
C HIS A 69 16.29 11.91 -12.46
N ALA A 70 16.65 11.93 -11.17
CA ALA A 70 15.69 12.26 -10.13
C ALA A 70 15.11 13.67 -10.29
N ALA A 71 15.94 14.67 -10.66
CA ALA A 71 15.47 16.03 -10.89
C ALA A 71 14.47 16.10 -12.06
N ALA A 72 14.68 15.34 -13.14
CA ALA A 72 13.74 15.28 -14.26
C ALA A 72 12.40 14.67 -13.85
N ILE A 73 12.39 13.56 -13.11
CA ILE A 73 11.18 12.92 -12.59
C ILE A 73 10.44 13.88 -11.65
N LEU A 74 11.16 14.58 -10.77
CA LEU A 74 10.56 15.55 -9.84
C LEU A 74 9.96 16.74 -10.57
N ALA A 75 10.60 17.23 -11.62
CA ALA A 75 10.05 18.31 -12.46
C ALA A 75 8.74 17.89 -13.13
N ASP A 76 8.68 16.65 -13.66
CA ASP A 76 7.46 16.09 -14.25
C ASP A 76 6.34 15.97 -13.20
N LEU A 77 6.60 15.34 -12.07
CA LEU A 77 5.60 15.15 -11.01
C LEU A 77 5.09 16.47 -10.41
N THR A 78 5.99 17.44 -10.17
CA THR A 78 5.61 18.74 -9.60
C THR A 78 4.78 19.57 -10.56
N ALA A 79 4.97 19.43 -11.89
CA ALA A 79 4.17 20.11 -12.90
C ALA A 79 2.67 19.74 -12.83
N HIS A 80 2.36 18.53 -12.37
CA HIS A 80 0.97 18.10 -12.15
C HIS A 80 0.32 18.74 -10.91
N ASN A 81 1.13 19.31 -10.01
CA ASN A 81 0.65 20.01 -8.80
C ASN A 81 -0.26 19.16 -7.90
N PHE A 82 -0.02 17.84 -7.83
CA PHE A 82 -0.62 16.92 -6.86
C PHE A 82 0.42 16.50 -5.82
N PRO A 83 0.04 16.28 -4.56
CA PRO A 83 0.96 15.72 -3.59
C PRO A 83 1.34 14.29 -4.01
N PHE A 84 2.60 13.90 -3.77
CA PHE A 84 3.08 12.57 -4.13
C PHE A 84 4.09 12.03 -3.11
N LEU A 85 4.32 10.70 -3.18
CA LEU A 85 5.32 10.00 -2.38
C LEU A 85 6.44 9.50 -3.29
N TRP A 86 7.69 9.67 -2.84
CA TRP A 86 8.84 8.98 -3.39
C TRP A 86 9.18 7.82 -2.47
N HIS A 87 9.06 6.59 -2.97
CA HIS A 87 9.35 5.38 -2.21
C HIS A 87 10.75 4.86 -2.54
N ILE A 88 11.48 4.50 -1.49
CA ILE A 88 12.81 3.88 -1.55
C ILE A 88 12.68 2.50 -0.94
N GLY A 89 12.83 1.47 -1.77
CA GLY A 89 12.72 0.07 -1.36
C GLY A 89 14.00 -0.47 -0.72
N PRO A 90 13.96 -1.71 -0.20
CA PRO A 90 15.08 -2.32 0.52
C PRO A 90 16.29 -2.65 -0.35
N THR A 91 16.15 -2.70 -1.69
CA THR A 91 17.28 -2.97 -2.61
C THR A 91 17.99 -1.69 -3.07
N ALA A 92 17.39 -0.52 -2.84
CA ALA A 92 17.95 0.75 -3.29
C ALA A 92 19.18 1.17 -2.45
N THR A 93 20.19 1.69 -3.12
CA THR A 93 21.31 2.35 -2.46
C THR A 93 20.88 3.76 -2.08
N ARG A 94 20.70 4.02 -0.79
CA ARG A 94 20.24 5.34 -0.30
C ARG A 94 21.24 6.45 -0.66
N GLY A 95 22.51 6.31 -0.31
CA GLY A 95 23.59 7.24 -0.66
C GLY A 95 23.18 8.71 -0.59
N ASN A 96 23.42 9.45 -1.68
CA ASN A 96 23.08 10.87 -1.81
C ASN A 96 21.59 11.11 -2.17
N LEU A 97 20.79 10.07 -2.36
CA LEU A 97 19.38 10.23 -2.77
C LEU A 97 18.56 10.94 -1.69
N ASP A 98 18.78 10.62 -0.42
CA ASP A 98 18.08 11.27 0.71
C ASP A 98 18.33 12.80 0.73
N MET A 99 19.60 13.22 0.52
CA MET A 99 19.95 14.64 0.43
C MET A 99 19.31 15.28 -0.80
N LEU A 100 19.39 14.62 -1.95
CA LEU A 100 18.78 15.12 -3.19
C LEU A 100 17.28 15.37 -3.05
N LEU A 101 16.55 14.41 -2.50
CA LEU A 101 15.11 14.54 -2.30
C LEU A 101 14.79 15.69 -1.33
N HIS A 102 15.57 15.84 -0.27
CA HIS A 102 15.45 16.94 0.68
C HIS A 102 15.69 18.30 0.01
N ASP A 103 16.75 18.43 -0.80
CA ASP A 103 17.10 19.67 -1.51
C ASP A 103 16.04 20.06 -2.54
N GLN A 104 15.31 19.08 -3.09
CA GLN A 104 14.17 19.27 -3.98
C GLN A 104 12.84 19.50 -3.23
N GLY A 105 12.88 19.73 -1.93
CA GLY A 105 11.72 20.10 -1.12
C GLY A 105 10.89 18.94 -0.58
N LEU A 106 11.27 17.69 -0.83
CA LEU A 106 10.61 16.55 -0.21
C LEU A 106 10.98 16.46 1.29
N ARG A 107 10.07 15.89 2.07
CA ARG A 107 10.27 15.69 3.50
C ARG A 107 10.10 14.21 3.86
N PRO A 108 10.84 13.68 4.85
CA PRO A 108 10.59 12.34 5.36
C PRO A 108 9.13 12.16 5.75
N PHE A 109 8.52 11.05 5.32
CA PHE A 109 7.12 10.74 5.57
C PHE A 109 6.95 9.47 6.39
N ALA A 110 7.60 8.37 5.98
CA ALA A 110 7.56 7.10 6.67
C ALA A 110 8.88 6.37 6.52
N ASP A 111 9.25 5.58 7.54
CA ASP A 111 10.36 4.62 7.50
C ASP A 111 9.87 3.36 8.21
N GLU A 112 9.45 2.37 7.43
CA GLU A 112 8.75 1.19 7.89
C GLU A 112 9.56 -0.08 7.63
N PRO A 113 9.62 -1.04 8.57
CA PRO A 113 10.21 -2.34 8.30
C PRO A 113 9.43 -3.06 7.19
N CYS A 114 10.15 -3.57 6.21
CA CYS A 114 9.66 -4.56 5.28
C CYS A 114 9.68 -5.91 5.97
N MET A 115 8.54 -6.58 6.01
CA MET A 115 8.43 -7.86 6.69
C MET A 115 7.90 -8.94 5.75
N ALA A 116 8.32 -10.19 6.00
CA ALA A 116 7.85 -11.34 5.24
C ALA A 116 7.55 -12.53 6.17
N LEU A 117 6.61 -13.37 5.73
CA LEU A 117 6.20 -14.60 6.38
C LEU A 117 6.16 -15.75 5.35
N ASN A 118 6.88 -16.82 5.62
CA ASN A 118 6.67 -18.07 4.92
C ASN A 118 5.32 -18.67 5.36
N LEU A 119 4.36 -18.72 4.45
CA LEU A 119 3.00 -19.21 4.75
C LEU A 119 2.95 -20.69 5.11
N GLN A 120 4.00 -21.47 4.81
CA GLN A 120 4.12 -22.86 5.27
C GLN A 120 4.49 -22.95 6.75
N GLU A 121 5.10 -21.88 7.30
CA GLU A 121 5.55 -21.78 8.69
C GLU A 121 4.62 -20.88 9.53
N MET A 122 3.44 -20.53 9.00
CA MET A 122 2.49 -19.68 9.69
C MET A 122 2.07 -20.35 11.02
N PRO A 123 2.24 -19.66 12.16
CA PRO A 123 1.88 -20.24 13.46
C PRO A 123 0.36 -20.45 13.58
N GLU A 124 -0.02 -21.47 14.32
CA GLU A 124 -1.41 -21.57 14.76
C GLU A 124 -1.73 -20.46 15.73
N LEU A 125 -2.80 -19.75 15.46
CA LEU A 125 -3.31 -18.71 16.35
C LEU A 125 -4.45 -19.24 17.21
N PRO A 126 -4.67 -18.64 18.40
CA PRO A 126 -5.88 -18.89 19.16
C PRO A 126 -7.14 -18.71 18.30
N ALA A 127 -8.18 -19.44 18.63
CA ALA A 127 -9.47 -19.28 17.98
C ALA A 127 -9.90 -17.79 17.97
N PRO A 128 -10.54 -17.31 16.90
CA PRO A 128 -11.09 -15.97 16.87
C PRO A 128 -12.02 -15.72 18.06
N PRO A 129 -12.15 -14.47 18.54
CA PRO A 129 -13.11 -14.14 19.58
C PRO A 129 -14.53 -14.58 19.19
N ALA A 130 -15.32 -15.03 20.17
CA ALA A 130 -16.75 -15.30 19.93
C ALA A 130 -17.42 -14.07 19.33
N GLY A 131 -18.33 -14.27 18.35
CA GLY A 131 -18.97 -13.18 17.61
C GLY A 131 -18.17 -12.62 16.44
N PHE A 132 -16.90 -13.04 16.24
CA PHE A 132 -16.10 -12.60 15.10
C PHE A 132 -16.35 -13.48 13.86
N VAL A 133 -16.62 -12.81 12.72
CA VAL A 133 -16.75 -13.43 11.40
C VAL A 133 -15.91 -12.66 10.40
N ALA A 134 -15.05 -13.35 9.64
CA ALA A 134 -14.37 -12.77 8.48
C ALA A 134 -15.17 -13.05 7.21
N ALA A 135 -15.44 -12.03 6.43
CA ALA A 135 -16.17 -12.10 5.17
C ALA A 135 -15.32 -11.53 4.03
N PRO A 136 -15.18 -12.25 2.91
CA PRO A 136 -14.64 -11.67 1.70
C PRO A 136 -15.63 -10.64 1.13
N VAL A 137 -15.07 -9.60 0.50
CA VAL A 137 -15.85 -8.52 -0.14
C VAL A 137 -16.01 -8.86 -1.62
N HIS A 138 -17.26 -9.02 -2.08
CA HIS A 138 -17.58 -9.50 -3.43
C HIS A 138 -18.38 -8.50 -4.28
N ASP A 139 -18.94 -7.46 -3.68
CA ASP A 139 -19.79 -6.49 -4.34
C ASP A 139 -19.48 -5.05 -3.93
N ALA A 140 -20.08 -4.09 -4.60
CA ALA A 140 -19.85 -2.67 -4.40
C ALA A 140 -20.36 -2.18 -3.02
N GLU A 141 -21.43 -2.75 -2.49
CA GLU A 141 -21.95 -2.38 -1.18
C GLU A 141 -21.00 -2.82 -0.07
N ALA A 142 -20.53 -4.06 -0.12
CA ALA A 142 -19.53 -4.56 0.83
C ALA A 142 -18.20 -3.80 0.70
N LEU A 143 -17.80 -3.38 -0.51
CA LEU A 143 -16.62 -2.55 -0.72
C LEU A 143 -16.78 -1.15 -0.11
N THR A 144 -17.95 -0.56 -0.19
CA THR A 144 -18.27 0.71 0.48
C THR A 144 -18.11 0.57 1.98
N ARG A 145 -18.72 -0.46 2.60
CA ARG A 145 -18.56 -0.75 4.03
C ARG A 145 -17.10 -1.00 4.43
N TRP A 146 -16.35 -1.70 3.58
CA TRP A 146 -14.93 -1.92 3.77
C TRP A 146 -14.15 -0.59 3.78
N THR A 147 -14.41 0.29 2.81
CA THR A 147 -13.77 1.60 2.71
C THR A 147 -14.11 2.49 3.90
N ASP A 148 -15.35 2.44 4.38
CA ASP A 148 -15.80 3.22 5.54
C ASP A 148 -15.09 2.81 6.83
N VAL A 149 -14.87 1.50 7.05
CA VAL A 149 -14.10 1.02 8.19
C VAL A 149 -12.63 1.38 8.04
N TRP A 150 -12.04 1.19 6.84
CA TRP A 150 -10.64 1.52 6.59
C TRP A 150 -10.36 3.01 6.79
N MET A 151 -11.25 3.89 6.35
CA MET A 151 -11.12 5.34 6.42
C MET A 151 -11.82 5.96 7.64
N ALA A 152 -12.24 5.18 8.62
CA ALA A 152 -13.06 5.66 9.74
C ALA A 152 -12.45 6.81 10.54
N THR A 153 -11.11 6.88 10.62
CA THR A 153 -10.40 7.94 11.35
C THR A 153 -9.84 9.04 10.46
N VAL A 154 -10.10 8.98 9.15
CA VAL A 154 -9.61 9.95 8.16
C VAL A 154 -10.68 11.00 7.89
N PRO A 155 -10.36 12.32 7.97
CA PRO A 155 -11.32 13.38 7.71
C PRO A 155 -11.69 13.48 6.22
N GLU A 156 -12.80 14.16 5.93
CA GLU A 156 -13.12 14.63 4.60
C GLU A 156 -12.16 15.80 4.21
N PRO A 157 -11.81 16.03 2.93
CA PRO A 157 -12.29 15.31 1.73
C PRO A 157 -11.52 14.02 1.41
N THR A 158 -10.40 13.72 2.10
CA THR A 158 -9.55 12.55 1.81
C THR A 158 -10.34 11.24 1.78
N ARG A 159 -11.27 11.06 2.73
CA ARG A 159 -12.14 9.87 2.77
C ARG A 159 -12.98 9.73 1.49
N GLN A 160 -13.50 10.84 0.98
CA GLN A 160 -14.28 10.88 -0.26
C GLN A 160 -13.42 10.49 -1.48
N HIS A 161 -12.19 11.01 -1.57
CA HIS A 161 -11.24 10.62 -2.61
C HIS A 161 -10.94 9.12 -2.56
N CYS A 162 -10.69 8.56 -1.38
CA CYS A 162 -10.45 7.13 -1.21
C CYS A 162 -11.67 6.29 -1.65
N ARG A 163 -12.89 6.66 -1.25
CA ARG A 163 -14.10 5.97 -1.71
C ARG A 163 -14.21 5.97 -3.24
N ALA A 164 -13.97 7.11 -3.88
CA ALA A 164 -14.02 7.23 -5.34
C ALA A 164 -12.98 6.34 -6.03
N VAL A 165 -11.74 6.31 -5.51
CA VAL A 165 -10.66 5.45 -6.03
C VAL A 165 -11.04 3.97 -5.90
N TYR A 166 -11.47 3.54 -4.71
CA TYR A 166 -11.78 2.13 -4.48
C TYR A 166 -13.05 1.66 -5.20
N ALA A 167 -14.04 2.54 -5.37
CA ALA A 167 -15.19 2.25 -6.22
C ALA A 167 -14.78 2.01 -7.69
N ARG A 168 -13.80 2.77 -8.21
CA ARG A 168 -13.27 2.58 -9.57
C ARG A 168 -12.41 1.33 -9.69
N LEU A 169 -11.58 1.01 -8.71
CA LEU A 169 -10.81 -0.23 -8.67
C LEU A 169 -11.74 -1.45 -8.57
N GLY A 170 -12.83 -1.32 -7.82
CA GLY A 170 -13.89 -2.31 -7.73
C GLY A 170 -13.47 -3.65 -7.14
N VAL A 171 -14.39 -4.60 -7.26
CA VAL A 171 -14.21 -6.01 -6.93
C VAL A 171 -14.34 -6.84 -8.20
N SER A 172 -13.31 -7.62 -8.53
CA SER A 172 -13.33 -8.52 -9.67
C SER A 172 -12.59 -9.81 -9.33
N ALA A 173 -13.10 -10.93 -9.83
CA ALA A 173 -12.43 -12.21 -9.66
C ALA A 173 -11.05 -12.26 -10.35
N THR A 174 -10.82 -11.43 -11.36
CA THR A 174 -9.56 -11.34 -12.10
C THR A 174 -8.61 -10.26 -11.56
N ALA A 175 -9.10 -9.35 -10.69
CA ALA A 175 -8.26 -8.33 -10.09
C ALA A 175 -7.14 -8.95 -9.23
N PRO A 176 -5.96 -8.31 -9.15
CA PRO A 176 -4.86 -8.82 -8.33
C PRO A 176 -5.05 -8.57 -6.83
N TRP A 177 -6.21 -8.13 -6.40
CA TRP A 177 -6.51 -7.89 -4.98
C TRP A 177 -7.73 -8.64 -4.50
N ARG A 178 -7.78 -8.84 -3.17
CA ARG A 178 -8.94 -9.36 -2.44
C ARG A 178 -9.12 -8.54 -1.17
N TYR A 179 -10.35 -8.13 -0.92
CA TYR A 179 -10.71 -7.38 0.28
C TYR A 179 -11.38 -8.32 1.27
N TYR A 180 -11.11 -8.11 2.54
CA TYR A 180 -11.71 -8.85 3.64
C TYR A 180 -12.25 -7.87 4.68
N LEU A 181 -13.47 -8.11 5.12
CA LEU A 181 -14.15 -7.35 6.16
C LEU A 181 -14.39 -8.26 7.36
N GLY A 182 -13.94 -7.87 8.53
CA GLY A 182 -14.24 -8.58 9.77
C GLY A 182 -15.40 -7.92 10.49
N LEU A 183 -16.39 -8.72 10.83
CA LEU A 183 -17.55 -8.33 11.61
C LEU A 183 -17.39 -8.87 13.04
N PHE A 184 -17.78 -8.06 14.01
CA PHE A 184 -17.89 -8.46 15.41
C PHE A 184 -19.32 -8.19 15.86
N ASP A 185 -20.03 -9.24 16.27
CA ASP A 185 -21.47 -9.22 16.57
C ASP A 185 -22.30 -8.57 15.43
N GLY A 186 -21.95 -8.92 14.18
CA GLY A 186 -22.62 -8.42 12.98
C GLY A 186 -22.18 -7.01 12.53
N VAL A 187 -21.37 -6.30 13.31
CA VAL A 187 -20.91 -4.94 12.99
C VAL A 187 -19.53 -4.99 12.31
N PRO A 188 -19.34 -4.34 11.14
CA PRO A 188 -18.04 -4.21 10.50
C PRO A 188 -17.04 -3.42 11.37
N VAL A 189 -15.90 -4.02 11.72
CA VAL A 189 -14.94 -3.41 12.66
C VAL A 189 -13.48 -3.50 12.25
N VAL A 190 -13.16 -4.35 11.27
CA VAL A 190 -11.77 -4.54 10.84
C VAL A 190 -11.69 -4.84 9.35
N THR A 191 -10.67 -4.31 8.68
CA THR A 191 -10.40 -4.51 7.26
C THR A 191 -9.05 -5.16 7.03
N ALA A 192 -8.91 -5.84 5.91
CA ALA A 192 -7.64 -6.23 5.31
C ALA A 192 -7.80 -6.28 3.78
N LYS A 193 -6.71 -6.01 3.06
CA LYS A 193 -6.63 -6.20 1.61
C LYS A 193 -5.40 -7.08 1.32
N LEU A 194 -5.57 -8.08 0.50
CA LEU A 194 -4.46 -8.85 -0.07
C LEU A 194 -4.22 -8.40 -1.51
N PHE A 195 -2.94 -8.24 -1.89
CA PHE A 195 -2.55 -7.93 -3.25
C PHE A 195 -1.58 -9.00 -3.77
N TYR A 196 -1.94 -9.62 -4.88
CA TYR A 196 -1.26 -10.76 -5.48
C TYR A 196 -0.48 -10.30 -6.71
N ALA A 197 0.83 -10.19 -6.59
CA ALA A 197 1.73 -9.84 -7.69
C ALA A 197 3.13 -10.40 -7.46
N GLN A 198 3.92 -10.51 -8.51
CA GLN A 198 5.34 -10.89 -8.45
C GLN A 198 5.59 -12.22 -7.70
N GLY A 199 4.64 -13.16 -7.81
CA GLY A 199 4.74 -14.48 -7.19
C GLY A 199 4.53 -14.53 -5.67
N VAL A 200 4.18 -13.41 -5.05
CA VAL A 200 3.94 -13.28 -3.59
C VAL A 200 2.63 -12.53 -3.32
N VAL A 201 2.20 -12.52 -2.07
CA VAL A 201 1.01 -11.78 -1.63
C VAL A 201 1.40 -10.70 -0.62
N SER A 202 0.97 -9.46 -0.81
CA SER A 202 1.12 -8.45 0.24
C SER A 202 -0.17 -8.23 1.03
N VAL A 203 0.01 -7.91 2.32
CA VAL A 203 -1.05 -7.51 3.25
C VAL A 203 -1.09 -5.99 3.31
N GLN A 204 -2.25 -5.43 2.98
CA GLN A 204 -2.45 -3.99 2.88
C GLN A 204 -3.71 -3.56 3.65
N HIS A 205 -3.79 -2.30 4.06
CA HIS A 205 -4.99 -1.68 4.62
C HIS A 205 -5.63 -2.45 5.77
N VAL A 206 -4.81 -2.92 6.69
CA VAL A 206 -5.31 -3.52 7.94
C VAL A 206 -5.64 -2.39 8.90
N MET A 207 -6.93 -2.22 9.16
CA MET A 207 -7.44 -1.24 10.10
C MET A 207 -8.44 -1.91 11.02
N THR A 208 -8.27 -1.74 12.33
CA THR A 208 -9.26 -2.12 13.33
C THR A 208 -9.80 -0.86 13.99
N LEU A 209 -11.12 -0.69 14.01
CA LEU A 209 -11.76 0.44 14.68
C LEU A 209 -11.27 0.57 16.13
N PRO A 210 -11.06 1.78 16.65
CA PRO A 210 -10.56 1.98 18.02
C PRO A 210 -11.36 1.21 19.08
N THR A 211 -12.68 1.16 18.94
CA THR A 211 -13.59 0.46 19.87
C THR A 211 -13.47 -1.07 19.85
N ALA A 212 -12.85 -1.63 18.80
CA ALA A 212 -12.67 -3.08 18.62
C ALA A 212 -11.21 -3.55 18.80
N ARG A 213 -10.28 -2.65 19.09
CA ARG A 213 -8.86 -2.97 19.28
C ARG A 213 -8.61 -3.84 20.52
N ARG A 214 -7.42 -4.49 20.55
CA ARG A 214 -6.92 -5.30 21.67
C ARG A 214 -7.74 -6.56 22.00
N ARG A 215 -8.61 -6.98 21.07
CA ARG A 215 -9.45 -8.19 21.17
C ARG A 215 -8.96 -9.33 20.27
N GLY A 216 -7.77 -9.22 19.65
CA GLY A 216 -7.28 -10.24 18.71
C GLY A 216 -7.93 -10.23 17.31
N ILE A 217 -8.91 -9.37 17.06
CA ILE A 217 -9.73 -9.31 15.83
C ILE A 217 -8.87 -9.05 14.59
N GLY A 218 -7.90 -8.12 14.67
CA GLY A 218 -7.00 -7.82 13.55
C GLY A 218 -6.12 -9.03 13.17
N ALA A 219 -5.58 -9.73 14.18
CA ALA A 219 -4.80 -10.95 13.97
C ALA A 219 -5.65 -12.05 13.33
N ALA A 220 -6.88 -12.22 13.80
CA ALA A 220 -7.81 -13.22 13.29
C ALA A 220 -8.14 -12.97 11.81
N LEU A 221 -8.46 -11.72 11.42
CA LEU A 221 -8.76 -11.39 10.03
C LEU A 221 -7.56 -11.62 9.11
N VAL A 222 -6.38 -11.10 9.50
CA VAL A 222 -5.16 -11.26 8.70
C VAL A 222 -4.80 -12.73 8.55
N SER A 223 -4.86 -13.51 9.63
CA SER A 223 -4.57 -14.95 9.58
C SER A 223 -5.50 -15.69 8.63
N GLN A 224 -6.82 -15.46 8.72
CA GLN A 224 -7.79 -16.09 7.83
C GLN A 224 -7.59 -15.68 6.36
N ALA A 225 -7.30 -14.40 6.09
CA ALA A 225 -6.97 -13.95 4.75
C ALA A 225 -5.70 -14.63 4.20
N LEU A 226 -4.64 -14.75 5.01
CA LEU A 226 -3.40 -15.42 4.63
C LEU A 226 -3.57 -16.93 4.42
N GLN A 227 -4.45 -17.60 5.19
CA GLN A 227 -4.83 -19.00 4.93
C GLN A 227 -5.45 -19.16 3.53
N GLN A 228 -6.28 -18.21 3.08
CA GLN A 228 -6.82 -18.22 1.72
C GLN A 228 -5.72 -18.04 0.66
N ALA A 229 -4.71 -17.21 0.92
CA ALA A 229 -3.56 -17.07 0.03
C ALA A 229 -2.73 -18.37 -0.04
N ARG A 230 -2.50 -19.02 1.10
CA ARG A 230 -1.82 -20.32 1.19
C ARG A 230 -2.58 -21.40 0.41
N LEU A 231 -3.90 -21.48 0.54
CA LEU A 231 -4.75 -22.42 -0.22
C LEU A 231 -4.69 -22.19 -1.73
N ARG A 232 -4.40 -20.97 -2.17
CA ARG A 232 -4.14 -20.61 -3.58
C ARG A 232 -2.71 -20.94 -4.04
N GLY A 233 -1.89 -21.56 -3.18
CA GLY A 233 -0.53 -21.98 -3.47
C GLY A 233 0.56 -20.95 -3.20
N TYR A 234 0.23 -19.73 -2.75
CA TYR A 234 1.24 -18.73 -2.39
C TYR A 234 2.04 -19.19 -1.18
N ARG A 235 3.36 -18.93 -1.21
CA ARG A 235 4.29 -19.37 -0.17
C ARG A 235 4.83 -18.23 0.68
N LEU A 236 4.85 -17.01 0.14
CA LEU A 236 5.39 -15.84 0.81
C LEU A 236 4.33 -14.75 0.91
N ALA A 237 4.10 -14.28 2.14
CA ALA A 237 3.37 -13.04 2.42
C ALA A 237 4.34 -11.94 2.80
N VAL A 238 4.10 -10.71 2.32
CA VAL A 238 4.95 -9.54 2.56
C VAL A 238 4.12 -8.35 3.01
N LEU A 239 4.73 -7.38 3.69
CA LEU A 239 4.10 -6.12 4.08
C LEU A 239 5.14 -5.08 4.51
N THR A 240 4.70 -3.83 4.68
CA THR A 240 5.34 -2.87 5.56
C THR A 240 4.55 -2.71 6.86
N ALA A 241 5.23 -2.50 7.97
CA ALA A 241 4.58 -2.41 9.26
C ALA A 241 4.77 -1.02 9.88
N THR A 242 3.65 -0.37 10.23
CA THR A 242 3.70 0.83 11.08
C THR A 242 4.13 0.47 12.51
N PRO A 243 4.66 1.41 13.31
CA PRO A 243 5.02 1.15 14.70
C PRO A 243 3.90 0.47 15.51
N ASP A 244 2.65 0.91 15.30
CA ASP A 244 1.47 0.36 16.01
C ASP A 244 1.14 -1.08 15.62
N SER A 245 1.45 -1.48 14.38
CA SER A 245 1.12 -2.80 13.84
C SER A 245 2.28 -3.81 13.94
N TYR A 246 3.50 -3.36 14.13
CA TYR A 246 4.71 -4.19 14.13
C TYR A 246 4.61 -5.41 15.07
N ALA A 247 4.20 -5.18 16.32
CA ALA A 247 4.07 -6.27 17.29
C ALA A 247 3.00 -7.31 16.89
N LEU A 248 1.95 -6.89 16.18
CA LEU A 248 0.95 -7.79 15.61
C LEU A 248 1.60 -8.74 14.60
N TYR A 249 2.33 -8.18 13.62
CA TYR A 249 2.93 -8.99 12.56
C TYR A 249 4.05 -9.89 13.06
N ARG A 250 4.84 -9.45 14.06
CA ARG A 250 5.82 -10.32 14.73
C ARG A 250 5.14 -11.55 15.36
N ARG A 251 4.00 -11.38 16.03
CA ARG A 251 3.23 -12.51 16.58
C ARG A 251 2.64 -13.43 15.52
N LEU A 252 2.31 -12.90 14.33
CA LEU A 252 1.88 -13.68 13.19
C LEU A 252 3.02 -14.45 12.51
N GLY A 253 4.27 -14.28 12.96
CA GLY A 253 5.45 -14.97 12.44
C GLY A 253 6.20 -14.20 11.36
N PHE A 254 5.81 -12.96 11.04
CA PHE A 254 6.57 -12.13 10.11
C PHE A 254 7.95 -11.77 10.67
N ARG A 255 8.95 -11.73 9.80
CA ARG A 255 10.34 -11.35 10.09
C ARG A 255 10.76 -10.17 9.24
N ASP A 256 11.74 -9.39 9.70
CA ASP A 256 12.25 -8.19 9.04
C ASP A 256 13.24 -8.55 7.92
N TYR A 257 13.12 -7.82 6.78
CA TYR A 257 13.97 -8.01 5.59
C TYR A 257 14.46 -6.68 4.99
N GLY A 258 14.38 -5.59 5.70
CA GLY A 258 14.82 -4.29 5.24
C GLY A 258 13.84 -3.17 5.59
N ARG A 259 13.98 -2.06 4.90
CA ARG A 259 13.19 -0.86 5.17
C ARG A 259 12.52 -0.35 3.89
N TRP A 260 11.30 0.13 4.02
CA TRP A 260 10.59 0.91 3.00
C TRP A 260 10.51 2.34 3.49
N VAL A 261 11.20 3.24 2.79
CA VAL A 261 11.25 4.65 3.19
C VAL A 261 10.47 5.47 2.19
N SER A 262 9.71 6.43 2.69
CA SER A 262 8.93 7.32 1.85
C SER A 262 9.22 8.76 2.18
N TYR A 263 9.35 9.59 1.13
CA TYR A 263 9.42 11.03 1.19
C TYR A 263 8.18 11.61 0.57
N ILE A 264 7.67 12.72 1.12
CA ILE A 264 6.48 13.41 0.63
C ILE A 264 6.85 14.76 0.05
N TRP A 265 6.28 15.05 -1.12
CA TRP A 265 6.16 16.39 -1.64
C TRP A 265 4.71 16.88 -1.58
N ARG A 266 4.52 18.16 -1.28
CA ARG A 266 3.20 18.81 -1.28
C ARG A 266 3.30 20.13 -2.03
N PRO A 267 2.30 20.47 -2.84
CA PRO A 267 2.21 21.81 -3.45
C PRO A 267 2.12 22.90 -2.37
N SER A 268 2.61 24.10 -2.68
CA SER A 268 2.43 25.26 -1.80
C SER A 268 0.94 25.56 -1.58
N ARG A 269 0.57 26.15 -0.44
CA ARG A 269 -0.83 26.50 -0.13
C ARG A 269 -1.45 27.42 -1.18
N ASP A 270 -0.69 28.38 -1.69
CA ASP A 270 -1.14 29.34 -2.70
C ASP A 270 -1.52 28.65 -4.02
N ALA A 271 -0.79 27.56 -4.40
CA ALA A 271 -1.09 26.79 -5.61
C ALA A 271 -2.36 25.91 -5.45
N VAL A 272 -2.75 25.56 -4.23
CA VAL A 272 -3.99 24.81 -3.94
C VAL A 272 -5.21 25.71 -4.04
N GLU A 273 -5.14 26.93 -3.50
CA GLU A 273 -6.25 27.91 -3.55
C GLU A 273 -6.59 28.34 -4.98
N LEU A 274 -5.58 28.52 -5.84
CA LEU A 274 -5.77 28.87 -7.26
C LEU A 274 -6.54 27.80 -8.04
N ARG A 275 -6.42 26.50 -7.68
CA ARG A 275 -7.20 25.44 -8.32
C ARG A 275 -8.64 25.38 -7.82
N GLN A 276 -8.89 25.64 -6.54
CA GLN A 276 -10.24 25.64 -6.00
C GLN A 276 -11.10 26.74 -6.62
N THR A 277 -10.50 27.90 -6.94
CA THR A 277 -11.18 29.00 -7.65
C THR A 277 -11.43 28.70 -9.13
N ALA A 278 -10.58 27.93 -9.80
CA ALA A 278 -10.76 27.58 -11.21
C ALA A 278 -11.89 26.57 -11.49
N PHE A 279 -12.28 25.76 -10.49
CA PHE A 279 -13.37 24.78 -10.61
C PHE A 279 -14.74 25.30 -10.15
N THR A 280 -14.81 26.54 -9.63
CA THR A 280 -16.07 27.16 -9.19
C THR A 280 -16.63 28.18 -10.20
N THR A 281 -16.05 28.29 -11.39
CA THR A 281 -16.43 29.26 -12.43
C THR A 281 -16.92 28.64 -13.76
N ASP A 282 -17.45 27.39 -13.72
CA ASP A 282 -18.20 26.80 -14.86
C ASP A 282 -19.56 26.27 -14.40
#